data_2a1dbaaf8210d9c2880b5ffe7537a2ec
#
_entry.id   2a1dbaaf8210d9c2880b5ffe7537a2ec
#
_cell.length_a   1.000
_cell.length_b   1.000
_cell.length_c   1.000
_cell.angle_alpha   90.00
_cell.angle_beta   90.00
_cell.angle_gamma   90.00
#
_symmetry.space_group_name_H-M   'P 1'
#
loop_
_entity.id
_entity.type
_entity.pdbx_description
1 polymer ?
#
loop_
_entity_poly.entity_id
_entity_poly.type
_entity_poly.pdbx_seq_one_letter_code
_entity_poly.pdbx_strand_id
1 'polypeptide(L)'
;RKIIKKKKYKLFNFSLLTRVVDKDAYLKIYDIPVVYFPKFFHPDPSVKRQSGFLRPGYSSSKTLGSFVTTPYFYLISDNKDMTIKPRVYDDDKLILQAEYRQKNKKMLTIADFSFTKGHNSSLTDKKDSRTHFFSKTVIDLDLDKFLKSKLNIEYQKTSNDNYLKLF
;
A
#
# COMPACT_ATOMS: atom_id res chain seq x y z
N ARG A 1 7.24 -27.82 -24.36
CA ARG A 1 6.14 -27.34 -23.46
C ARG A 1 5.88 -28.46 -22.44
N LYS A 2 6.45 -28.38 -21.25
CA LYS A 2 6.09 -29.28 -20.12
C LYS A 2 4.92 -28.64 -19.36
N ILE A 3 3.77 -29.30 -19.44
CA ILE A 3 2.55 -28.95 -18.70
C ILE A 3 2.77 -29.29 -17.22
N ILE A 4 2.77 -28.26 -16.37
CA ILE A 4 2.80 -28.43 -14.91
C ILE A 4 1.41 -28.87 -14.47
N LYS A 5 1.27 -30.05 -13.88
CA LYS A 5 0.01 -30.57 -13.34
C LYS A 5 -0.42 -29.70 -12.15
N LYS A 6 -1.45 -28.89 -12.33
CA LYS A 6 -2.06 -28.07 -11.27
C LYS A 6 -2.88 -28.96 -10.33
N LYS A 7 -2.45 -29.09 -9.08
CA LYS A 7 -3.30 -29.61 -8.00
C LYS A 7 -4.01 -28.44 -7.32
N LYS A 8 -5.31 -28.35 -7.54
CA LYS A 8 -6.20 -27.36 -6.91
C LYS A 8 -6.54 -27.83 -5.49
N TYR A 9 -6.13 -27.11 -4.46
CA TYR A 9 -6.59 -27.33 -3.10
C TYR A 9 -7.56 -26.22 -2.68
N LYS A 10 -8.81 -26.62 -2.35
CA LYS A 10 -9.77 -25.75 -1.66
C LYS A 10 -9.39 -25.72 -0.19
N LEU A 11 -8.94 -24.59 0.30
CA LEU A 11 -8.82 -24.33 1.71
C LEU A 11 -9.89 -23.36 2.18
N PHE A 12 -10.48 -23.70 3.29
CA PHE A 12 -11.56 -23.14 4.06
C PHE A 12 -11.85 -21.62 3.91
N ASN A 13 -13.12 -21.29 3.89
CA ASN A 13 -13.76 -19.97 3.86
C ASN A 13 -13.15 -18.96 4.83
N PHE A 14 -12.23 -18.16 4.34
CA PHE A 14 -12.06 -16.79 4.75
C PHE A 14 -11.82 -16.01 3.45
N SER A 15 -12.85 -15.26 3.03
CA SER A 15 -12.88 -14.33 1.89
C SER A 15 -11.97 -14.72 0.73
N LEU A 16 -12.50 -15.53 -0.16
CA LEU A 16 -12.20 -15.73 -1.61
C LEU A 16 -10.87 -15.15 -2.16
N LEU A 17 -9.76 -15.56 -1.59
CA LEU A 17 -8.46 -15.39 -2.22
C LEU A 17 -8.06 -16.72 -2.86
N THR A 18 -8.43 -16.91 -4.12
CA THR A 18 -7.95 -18.05 -4.89
C THR A 18 -6.48 -17.83 -5.19
N ARG A 19 -5.61 -18.42 -4.36
CA ARG A 19 -4.17 -18.47 -4.61
C ARG A 19 -3.85 -19.77 -5.30
N VAL A 20 -3.09 -19.69 -6.37
CA VAL A 20 -2.46 -20.86 -6.98
C VAL A 20 -1.18 -21.13 -6.20
N VAL A 21 -1.05 -22.34 -5.72
CA VAL A 21 0.16 -22.82 -5.02
C VAL A 21 0.89 -23.74 -5.98
N ASP A 22 2.04 -23.32 -6.45
CA ASP A 22 2.96 -24.17 -7.19
C ASP A 22 3.99 -24.73 -6.22
N LYS A 23 4.14 -26.07 -6.21
CA LYS A 23 5.22 -26.77 -5.48
C LYS A 23 6.33 -27.05 -6.46
N ASP A 24 7.56 -26.97 -5.97
CA ASP A 24 8.77 -27.30 -6.74
C ASP A 24 8.86 -26.46 -8.03
N ALA A 25 8.66 -25.15 -7.90
CA ALA A 25 8.75 -24.21 -9.03
C ALA A 25 10.21 -23.82 -9.31
N TYR A 26 10.59 -23.81 -10.57
CA TYR A 26 11.90 -23.36 -11.04
C TYR A 26 11.76 -22.13 -11.92
N LEU A 27 12.49 -21.07 -11.59
CA LEU A 27 12.71 -19.97 -12.51
C LEU A 27 13.81 -20.39 -13.50
N LYS A 28 13.49 -20.44 -14.78
CA LYS A 28 14.43 -20.77 -15.85
C LYS A 28 14.69 -19.57 -16.73
N ILE A 29 15.95 -19.30 -16.99
CA ILE A 29 16.43 -18.34 -17.99
C ILE A 29 17.14 -19.10 -19.08
N TYR A 30 16.68 -19.02 -20.32
CA TYR A 30 17.17 -19.82 -21.46
C TYR A 30 17.23 -21.33 -21.17
N ASP A 31 16.13 -21.87 -20.55
CA ASP A 31 16.02 -23.27 -20.13
C ASP A 31 16.96 -23.73 -18.99
N ILE A 32 17.83 -22.85 -18.49
CA ILE A 32 18.69 -23.11 -17.35
C ILE A 32 17.92 -22.76 -16.06
N PRO A 33 17.76 -23.70 -15.11
CA PRO A 33 17.14 -23.40 -13.83
C PRO A 33 18.06 -22.54 -12.98
N VAL A 34 17.64 -21.28 -12.72
CA VAL A 34 18.45 -20.30 -11.97
C VAL A 34 18.03 -20.21 -10.52
N VAL A 35 16.73 -20.35 -10.23
CA VAL A 35 16.19 -20.25 -8.87
C VAL A 35 15.14 -21.33 -8.65
N TYR A 36 15.24 -21.99 -7.50
CA TYR A 36 14.30 -22.99 -7.02
C TYR A 36 13.42 -22.41 -5.91
N PHE A 37 12.10 -22.57 -6.05
CA PHE A 37 11.13 -22.21 -5.03
C PHE A 37 10.38 -23.48 -4.57
N PRO A 38 10.59 -23.96 -3.34
CA PRO A 38 9.89 -25.13 -2.82
C PRO A 38 8.36 -24.92 -2.75
N LYS A 39 7.95 -23.67 -2.52
CA LYS A 39 6.54 -23.23 -2.62
C LYS A 39 6.49 -21.83 -3.21
N PHE A 40 5.74 -21.68 -4.27
CA PHE A 40 5.50 -20.37 -4.89
C PHE A 40 4.01 -20.08 -4.88
N PHE A 41 3.65 -18.87 -4.44
CA PHE A 41 2.27 -18.43 -4.37
C PHE A 41 2.08 -17.29 -5.36
N HIS A 42 1.13 -17.42 -6.24
CA HIS A 42 0.71 -16.32 -7.09
C HIS A 42 -0.81 -16.20 -7.12
N PRO A 43 -1.36 -14.98 -7.34
CA PRO A 43 -2.80 -14.79 -7.51
C PRO A 43 -3.30 -15.56 -8.72
N ASP A 44 -4.53 -16.08 -8.64
CA ASP A 44 -5.20 -16.61 -9.81
C ASP A 44 -5.46 -15.44 -10.80
N PRO A 45 -5.12 -15.57 -12.09
CA PRO A 45 -5.36 -14.55 -13.09
C PRO A 45 -6.82 -14.12 -13.24
N SER A 46 -7.77 -14.94 -12.75
CA SER A 46 -9.21 -14.61 -12.74
C SER A 46 -9.59 -13.60 -11.66
N VAL A 47 -8.72 -13.37 -10.67
CA VAL A 47 -8.98 -12.43 -9.57
C VAL A 47 -8.54 -11.03 -9.99
N LYS A 48 -9.52 -10.13 -10.17
CA LYS A 48 -9.27 -8.76 -10.64
C LYS A 48 -8.45 -7.91 -9.66
N ARG A 49 -8.67 -8.07 -8.33
CA ARG A 49 -7.99 -7.31 -7.27
C ARG A 49 -7.73 -8.22 -6.08
N GLN A 50 -6.58 -8.07 -5.46
CA GLN A 50 -6.14 -8.95 -4.38
C GLN A 50 -5.16 -8.24 -3.45
N SER A 51 -5.27 -8.51 -2.13
CA SER A 51 -4.29 -8.03 -1.17
C SER A 51 -2.94 -8.70 -1.37
N GLY A 52 -1.87 -7.95 -1.20
CA GLY A 52 -0.52 -8.48 -1.32
C GLY A 52 0.57 -7.42 -1.22
N PHE A 53 1.80 -7.87 -1.13
CA PHE A 53 2.95 -6.99 -1.19
C PHE A 53 3.10 -6.41 -2.59
N LEU A 54 3.32 -5.11 -2.65
CA LEU A 54 3.71 -4.42 -3.86
C LEU A 54 5.23 -4.47 -4.02
N ARG A 55 5.72 -4.02 -5.16
CA ARG A 55 7.15 -4.01 -5.45
C ARG A 55 7.90 -3.21 -4.36
N PRO A 56 8.86 -3.82 -3.66
CA PRO A 56 9.71 -3.09 -2.74
C PRO A 56 10.60 -2.11 -3.50
N GLY A 57 10.93 -1.00 -2.85
CA GLY A 57 11.78 0.05 -3.39
C GLY A 57 12.92 0.35 -2.44
N TYR A 58 14.05 0.74 -3.01
CA TYR A 58 15.19 1.33 -2.30
C TYR A 58 15.40 2.74 -2.85
N SER A 59 15.63 3.68 -1.96
CA SER A 59 15.95 5.05 -2.33
C SER A 59 16.89 5.67 -1.30
N SER A 60 17.58 6.74 -1.72
CA SER A 60 18.47 7.50 -0.84
C SER A 60 18.13 8.98 -0.93
N SER A 61 18.02 9.62 0.22
CA SER A 61 17.79 11.06 0.38
C SER A 61 19.02 11.69 1.04
N LYS A 62 19.44 12.86 0.54
CA LYS A 62 20.53 13.62 1.17
C LYS A 62 20.21 14.07 2.59
N THR A 63 18.95 14.28 2.89
CA THR A 63 18.49 14.79 4.19
C THR A 63 18.15 13.69 5.19
N LEU A 64 17.60 12.58 4.73
CA LEU A 64 17.04 11.51 5.58
C LEU A 64 17.83 10.21 5.54
N GLY A 65 18.85 10.10 4.67
CA GLY A 65 19.61 8.86 4.48
C GLY A 65 18.96 7.89 3.50
N SER A 66 19.46 6.68 3.47
CA SER A 66 18.94 5.60 2.62
C SER A 66 17.77 4.88 3.31
N PHE A 67 16.81 4.43 2.53
CA PHE A 67 15.67 3.69 3.06
C PHE A 67 15.17 2.60 2.13
N VAL A 68 14.58 1.59 2.74
CA VAL A 68 13.84 0.53 2.07
C VAL A 68 12.35 0.73 2.34
N THR A 69 11.52 0.59 1.31
CA THR A 69 10.07 0.59 1.43
C THR A 69 9.50 -0.74 0.96
N THR A 70 8.57 -1.32 1.72
CA THR A 70 7.88 -2.57 1.39
C THR A 70 6.37 -2.35 1.44
N PRO A 71 5.77 -1.77 0.38
CA PRO A 71 4.36 -1.46 0.41
C PRO A 71 3.49 -2.71 0.43
N TYR A 72 2.41 -2.66 1.18
CA TYR A 72 1.39 -3.70 1.22
C TYR A 72 0.03 -3.12 0.83
N PHE A 73 -0.57 -3.70 -0.19
CA PHE A 73 -1.92 -3.38 -0.62
C PHE A 73 -2.92 -4.28 0.12
N TYR A 74 -3.88 -3.68 0.79
CA TYR A 74 -4.95 -4.36 1.50
C TYR A 74 -6.30 -4.08 0.87
N LEU A 75 -6.92 -5.09 0.27
CA LEU A 75 -8.26 -5.03 -0.29
C LEU A 75 -9.26 -5.29 0.84
N ILE A 76 -10.01 -4.26 1.23
CA ILE A 76 -11.04 -4.35 2.28
C ILE A 76 -12.34 -4.87 1.67
N SER A 77 -12.73 -4.32 0.53
CA SER A 77 -13.91 -4.73 -0.26
C SER A 77 -13.73 -4.25 -1.71
N ASP A 78 -14.66 -4.58 -2.60
CA ASP A 78 -14.60 -4.20 -4.02
C ASP A 78 -14.48 -2.69 -4.24
N ASN A 79 -14.99 -1.90 -3.31
CA ASN A 79 -15.01 -0.45 -3.39
C ASN A 79 -14.12 0.25 -2.35
N LYS A 80 -13.36 -0.50 -1.55
CA LYS A 80 -12.49 0.01 -0.47
C LYS A 80 -11.17 -0.71 -0.46
N ASP A 81 -10.10 0.04 -0.39
CA ASP A 81 -8.75 -0.49 -0.23
C ASP A 81 -7.88 0.43 0.62
N MET A 82 -6.77 -0.10 1.08
CA MET A 82 -5.75 0.62 1.82
C MET A 82 -4.37 0.18 1.36
N THR A 83 -3.46 1.12 1.22
CA THR A 83 -2.06 0.81 0.95
C THR A 83 -1.22 1.29 2.14
N ILE A 84 -0.50 0.36 2.77
CA ILE A 84 0.41 0.65 3.88
C ILE A 84 1.83 0.65 3.32
N LYS A 85 2.60 1.71 3.56
CA LYS A 85 3.95 1.91 3.03
C LYS A 85 4.93 2.16 4.17
N PRO A 86 5.45 1.12 4.83
CA PRO A 86 6.54 1.29 5.78
C PRO A 86 7.82 1.68 5.04
N ARG A 87 8.55 2.66 5.57
CA ARG A 87 9.90 3.06 5.16
C ARG A 87 10.82 2.91 6.34
N VAL A 88 11.82 2.06 6.19
CA VAL A 88 12.85 1.84 7.22
C VAL A 88 14.13 2.47 6.73
N TYR A 89 14.67 3.36 7.53
CA TYR A 89 15.92 4.07 7.25
C TYR A 89 17.10 3.38 7.93
N ASP A 90 18.30 3.64 7.45
CA ASP A 90 19.57 3.10 7.96
C ASP A 90 19.93 3.58 9.38
N ASP A 91 19.32 4.68 9.86
CA ASP A 91 19.57 5.29 11.17
C ASP A 91 18.39 5.11 12.16
N ASP A 92 17.77 3.93 12.15
CA ASP A 92 16.65 3.54 13.05
C ASP A 92 15.40 4.43 12.97
N LYS A 93 15.29 5.24 11.95
CA LYS A 93 14.05 6.00 11.69
C LYS A 93 13.03 5.11 10.97
N LEU A 94 11.80 5.22 11.40
CA LEU A 94 10.66 4.55 10.78
C LEU A 94 9.63 5.57 10.35
N ILE A 95 9.19 5.50 9.10
CA ILE A 95 8.02 6.21 8.60
C ILE A 95 6.99 5.19 8.18
N LEU A 96 5.81 5.27 8.76
CA LEU A 96 4.65 4.49 8.36
C LEU A 96 3.66 5.42 7.67
N GLN A 97 3.39 5.17 6.39
CA GLN A 97 2.34 5.86 5.64
C GLN A 97 1.21 4.88 5.33
N ALA A 98 -0.02 5.36 5.39
CA ALA A 98 -1.20 4.58 5.02
C ALA A 98 -2.15 5.45 4.21
N GLU A 99 -2.52 4.99 3.03
CA GLU A 99 -3.48 5.64 2.14
C GLU A 99 -4.73 4.76 2.04
N TYR A 100 -5.85 5.29 2.51
CA TYR A 100 -7.17 4.67 2.39
C TYR A 100 -7.93 5.28 1.24
N ARG A 101 -8.60 4.43 0.45
CA ARG A 101 -9.44 4.84 -0.67
C ARG A 101 -10.78 4.14 -0.61
N GLN A 102 -11.83 4.91 -0.82
CA GLN A 102 -13.19 4.39 -0.95
C GLN A 102 -13.88 5.05 -2.13
N LYS A 103 -14.46 4.25 -3.02
CA LYS A 103 -15.22 4.75 -4.18
C LYS A 103 -16.59 4.10 -4.21
N ASN A 104 -17.62 4.90 -4.00
CA ASN A 104 -19.01 4.55 -4.22
C ASN A 104 -19.54 5.21 -5.50
N LYS A 105 -20.78 4.91 -5.90
CA LYS A 105 -21.38 5.52 -7.12
C LYS A 105 -21.36 7.05 -7.11
N LYS A 106 -21.61 7.66 -5.95
CA LYS A 106 -21.72 9.13 -5.78
C LYS A 106 -20.65 9.72 -4.85
N MET A 107 -19.69 8.92 -4.34
CA MET A 107 -18.71 9.40 -3.37
C MET A 107 -17.33 8.79 -3.64
N LEU A 108 -16.31 9.64 -3.64
CA LEU A 108 -14.91 9.27 -3.62
C LEU A 108 -14.27 9.85 -2.38
N THR A 109 -13.69 8.99 -1.52
CA THR A 109 -12.92 9.40 -0.35
C THR A 109 -11.50 8.86 -0.47
N ILE A 110 -10.52 9.74 -0.24
CA ILE A 110 -9.10 9.40 -0.10
C ILE A 110 -8.66 9.99 1.23
N ALA A 111 -8.05 9.17 2.07
CA ALA A 111 -7.45 9.60 3.32
C ALA A 111 -6.00 9.12 3.38
N ASP A 112 -5.08 10.02 3.71
CA ASP A 112 -3.66 9.75 3.86
C ASP A 112 -3.24 10.03 5.29
N PHE A 113 -2.57 9.07 5.89
CA PHE A 113 -2.05 9.13 7.24
C PHE A 113 -0.56 8.79 7.23
N SER A 114 0.22 9.52 8.03
CA SER A 114 1.61 9.17 8.27
C SER A 114 1.96 9.32 9.73
N PHE A 115 2.81 8.41 10.18
CA PHE A 115 3.44 8.42 11.49
C PHE A 115 4.93 8.22 11.34
N THR A 116 5.73 9.07 11.98
CA THR A 116 7.19 8.97 12.01
C THR A 116 7.69 8.80 13.43
N LYS A 117 8.70 7.94 13.60
CA LYS A 117 9.40 7.74 14.87
C LYS A 117 10.90 7.87 14.66
N GLY A 118 11.58 8.42 15.66
CA GLY A 118 13.04 8.48 15.66
C GLY A 118 13.63 9.73 14.99
N HIS A 119 12.84 10.75 14.71
CA HIS A 119 13.33 12.01 14.16
C HIS A 119 13.99 12.87 15.27
N ASN A 120 15.23 13.28 15.04
CA ASN A 120 15.87 14.25 15.94
C ASN A 120 15.27 15.64 15.67
N SER A 121 14.76 16.29 16.72
CA SER A 121 14.42 17.70 16.63
C SER A 121 15.70 18.52 16.63
N SER A 122 15.83 19.48 15.73
CA SER A 122 16.99 20.40 15.70
C SER A 122 17.08 21.31 16.94
N LEU A 123 16.06 21.29 17.79
CA LEU A 123 15.97 22.16 18.99
C LEU A 123 16.12 21.39 20.32
N THR A 124 15.98 20.09 20.30
CA THR A 124 16.10 19.25 21.50
C THR A 124 16.62 17.86 21.07
N ASP A 125 17.53 17.28 21.86
CA ASP A 125 18.05 15.90 21.65
C ASP A 125 16.98 14.80 21.83
N LYS A 126 15.71 15.19 21.96
CA LYS A 126 14.61 14.23 22.08
C LYS A 126 14.14 13.78 20.71
N LYS A 127 14.09 12.46 20.54
CA LYS A 127 13.45 11.82 19.39
C LYS A 127 11.95 12.12 19.39
N ASP A 128 11.49 12.86 18.39
CA ASP A 128 10.11 13.32 18.29
C ASP A 128 9.32 12.44 17.32
N SER A 129 8.04 12.25 17.59
CA SER A 129 7.11 11.59 16.68
C SER A 129 6.30 12.63 15.92
N ARG A 130 6.17 12.45 14.62
CA ARG A 130 5.43 13.37 13.75
C ARG A 130 4.34 12.62 13.03
N THR A 131 3.19 13.27 12.89
CA THR A 131 2.02 12.69 12.21
C THR A 131 1.42 13.69 11.24
N HIS A 132 0.81 13.18 10.19
CA HIS A 132 -0.15 13.93 9.41
C HIS A 132 -1.41 13.11 9.17
N PHE A 133 -2.50 13.80 8.95
CA PHE A 133 -3.75 13.24 8.46
C PHE A 133 -4.35 14.19 7.44
N PHE A 134 -4.49 13.71 6.20
CA PHE A 134 -5.13 14.42 5.10
C PHE A 134 -6.30 13.60 4.62
N SER A 135 -7.43 14.25 4.38
CA SER A 135 -8.62 13.58 3.86
C SER A 135 -9.29 14.46 2.82
N LYS A 136 -9.67 13.84 1.72
CA LYS A 136 -10.44 14.47 0.65
C LYS A 136 -11.63 13.59 0.30
N THR A 137 -12.82 14.16 0.43
CA THR A 137 -14.07 13.50 0.04
C THR A 137 -14.79 14.34 -0.99
N VAL A 138 -15.11 13.74 -2.11
CA VAL A 138 -15.90 14.32 -3.20
C VAL A 138 -17.23 13.58 -3.25
N ILE A 139 -18.34 14.29 -3.07
CA ILE A 139 -19.69 13.76 -3.11
C ILE A 139 -20.41 14.36 -4.31
N ASP A 140 -20.97 13.55 -5.16
CA ASP A 140 -21.88 13.96 -6.22
C ASP A 140 -23.29 14.08 -5.65
N LEU A 141 -23.81 15.30 -5.60
CA LEU A 141 -25.11 15.58 -4.98
C LEU A 141 -26.30 15.28 -5.92
N ASP A 142 -26.01 15.19 -7.26
CA ASP A 142 -26.98 14.82 -8.27
C ASP A 142 -28.30 15.63 -8.16
N LEU A 143 -28.15 16.96 -8.04
CA LEU A 143 -29.27 17.86 -7.91
C LEU A 143 -29.88 18.13 -9.29
N ASP A 144 -31.17 17.84 -9.47
CA ASP A 144 -31.91 17.92 -10.74
C ASP A 144 -31.85 19.30 -11.43
N LYS A 145 -31.61 20.36 -10.66
CA LYS A 145 -31.53 21.73 -11.20
C LYS A 145 -30.16 22.10 -11.78
N PHE A 146 -29.15 21.26 -11.63
CA PHE A 146 -27.78 21.58 -12.02
C PHE A 146 -27.18 20.46 -12.88
N LEU A 147 -26.48 20.83 -13.94
CA LEU A 147 -25.75 19.88 -14.79
C LEU A 147 -24.65 19.10 -14.02
N LYS A 148 -24.07 19.72 -13.01
CA LYS A 148 -23.07 19.11 -12.11
C LYS A 148 -23.18 19.76 -10.74
N SER A 149 -23.40 18.97 -9.70
CA SER A 149 -23.40 19.42 -8.32
C SER A 149 -22.48 18.51 -7.49
N LYS A 150 -21.33 19.04 -7.06
CA LYS A 150 -20.34 18.30 -6.28
C LYS A 150 -20.00 19.03 -5.01
N LEU A 151 -19.97 18.29 -3.90
CA LEU A 151 -19.47 18.77 -2.62
C LEU A 151 -18.07 18.21 -2.42
N ASN A 152 -17.09 19.09 -2.26
CA ASN A 152 -15.70 18.74 -1.93
C ASN A 152 -15.46 19.09 -0.47
N ILE A 153 -15.05 18.10 0.32
CA ILE A 153 -14.66 18.26 1.72
C ILE A 153 -13.19 17.88 1.81
N GLU A 154 -12.36 18.82 2.24
CA GLU A 154 -10.92 18.59 2.44
C GLU A 154 -10.58 18.91 3.90
N TYR A 155 -9.87 17.99 4.54
CA TYR A 155 -9.38 18.17 5.90
C TYR A 155 -7.89 17.83 5.93
N GLN A 156 -7.09 18.73 6.51
CA GLN A 156 -5.65 18.57 6.63
C GLN A 156 -5.21 18.92 8.03
N LYS A 157 -4.44 18.03 8.65
CA LYS A 157 -3.84 18.24 9.97
C LYS A 157 -2.44 17.66 10.00
N THR A 158 -1.49 18.45 10.48
CA THR A 158 -0.11 18.02 10.77
C THR A 158 0.20 18.25 12.23
N SER A 159 1.08 17.44 12.79
CA SER A 159 1.55 17.64 14.19
C SER A 159 2.57 18.75 14.32
N ASN A 160 3.17 19.21 13.20
CA ASN A 160 4.25 20.19 13.19
C ASN A 160 4.22 20.98 11.88
N ASP A 161 4.44 22.30 11.94
CA ASP A 161 4.40 23.20 10.78
C ASP A 161 5.49 22.91 9.73
N ASN A 162 6.58 22.30 10.14
CA ASN A 162 7.68 21.92 9.24
C ASN A 162 7.55 20.50 8.66
N TYR A 163 6.46 19.79 8.92
CA TYR A 163 6.28 18.41 8.49
C TYR A 163 6.48 18.25 6.97
N LEU A 164 5.82 19.04 6.17
CA LEU A 164 5.86 18.96 4.69
C LEU A 164 7.19 19.39 4.06
N LYS A 165 8.09 20.04 4.83
CA LYS A 165 9.43 20.40 4.34
C LYS A 165 10.42 19.25 4.45
N LEU A 166 10.10 18.24 5.24
CA LEU A 166 11.00 17.12 5.56
C LEU A 166 10.59 15.81 4.87
N PHE A 167 9.33 15.66 4.50
CA PHE A 167 8.71 14.48 3.91
C PHE A 167 7.95 14.82 2.63
#